data_6a80087c8f90143c9520dffd0d7bc74f
#
_entry.id   6a80087c8f90143c9520dffd0d7bc74f
#
_cell.length_a   1.000
_cell.length_b   1.000
_cell.length_c   1.000
_cell.angle_alpha   90.00
_cell.angle_beta   90.00
_cell.angle_gamma   90.00
#
_symmetry.space_group_name_H-M   'P 1'
#
loop_
_entity.id
_entity.type
_entity.pdbx_description
1 polymer ?
#
loop_
_entity_poly.entity_id
_entity_poly.type
_entity_poly.pdbx_seq_one_letter_code
_entity_poly.pdbx_strand_id
1 'polypeptide(L)'
;MKQKQSMSVYTCIWIVAIVILIFSLFQNMGYSKVINYSGIVRGGAQLAVKEELNGEHDEQLILKLDNILHELQTGEGEYGLIRIDDDSYQKQLDDMQVTWHLMKDKINHLDQQQARDELYTLSQDFFTQADKMVATAQSVSDQHLFNSIAMFFIYLIITGGVFAFWYRYKQKQIQQVMYTDKLTGLYNGAAFEIEVQKHSESAMTESVLIYFDLDDFKYLNATYGYLFGNQMLIAIAKALREFVDGRGSCARNSNDCFFVFTQYHKNVIHDLKTCIIQSIKNEIEFDISDDITFTFGAYRIQKDISIQDMMENAL
;
A
#
# COMPACT_ATOMS: atom_id res chain seq x y z
N MET A 1 13.76 17.03 -2.33
CA MET A 1 13.04 17.08 -1.04
C MET A 1 11.82 16.15 -0.99
N LYS A 2 10.87 16.18 -1.93
CA LYS A 2 9.66 15.32 -1.94
C LYS A 2 9.92 13.79 -1.98
N GLN A 3 11.00 13.34 -2.59
CA GLN A 3 11.32 11.90 -2.69
C GLN A 3 11.83 11.32 -1.36
N LYS A 4 12.59 12.11 -0.55
CA LYS A 4 13.00 11.74 0.81
C LYS A 4 11.80 11.64 1.76
N GLN A 5 10.81 12.52 1.63
CA GLN A 5 9.58 12.49 2.45
C GLN A 5 8.74 11.24 2.20
N SER A 6 8.59 10.82 0.94
CA SER A 6 7.82 9.62 0.61
C SER A 6 8.48 8.35 1.15
N MET A 7 9.81 8.23 1.08
CA MET A 7 10.54 7.09 1.63
C MET A 7 10.45 7.03 3.17
N SER A 8 10.45 8.20 3.83
CA SER A 8 10.26 8.30 5.28
C SER A 8 8.89 7.82 5.75
N VAL A 9 7.83 8.13 4.99
CA VAL A 9 6.46 7.66 5.31
C VAL A 9 6.36 6.13 5.23
N TYR A 10 6.96 5.50 4.21
CA TYR A 10 6.97 4.04 4.09
C TYR A 10 7.75 3.36 5.22
N THR A 11 8.91 3.90 5.60
CA THR A 11 9.67 3.39 6.76
C THR A 11 8.84 3.48 8.04
N CYS A 12 8.12 4.58 8.27
CA CYS A 12 7.25 4.70 9.44
C CYS A 12 6.13 3.65 9.46
N ILE A 13 5.50 3.38 8.32
CA ILE A 13 4.44 2.36 8.19
C ILE A 13 4.97 0.98 8.55
N TRP A 14 6.17 0.61 8.07
CA TRP A 14 6.79 -0.68 8.40
C TRP A 14 7.20 -0.78 9.87
N ILE A 15 7.69 0.31 10.47
CA ILE A 15 8.02 0.35 11.91
C ILE A 15 6.76 0.10 12.73
N VAL A 16 5.63 0.74 12.40
CA VAL A 16 4.35 0.52 13.10
C VAL A 16 3.90 -0.95 12.99
N ALA A 17 4.03 -1.58 11.83
CA ALA A 17 3.70 -2.99 11.66
C ALA A 17 4.54 -3.91 12.56
N ILE A 18 5.84 -3.64 12.63
CA ILE A 18 6.77 -4.40 13.48
C ILE A 18 6.42 -4.22 14.96
N VAL A 19 6.09 -3.00 15.39
CA VAL A 19 5.67 -2.72 16.77
C VAL A 19 4.39 -3.48 17.12
N ILE A 20 3.40 -3.49 16.25
CA ILE A 20 2.15 -4.26 16.44
C ILE A 20 2.45 -5.76 16.54
N LEU A 21 3.32 -6.30 15.69
CA LEU A 21 3.70 -7.70 15.72
C LEU A 21 4.42 -8.07 17.04
N ILE A 22 5.38 -7.25 17.47
CA ILE A 22 6.08 -7.44 18.74
C ILE A 22 5.10 -7.41 19.91
N PHE A 23 4.19 -6.44 19.95
CA PHE A 23 3.17 -6.34 20.99
C PHE A 23 2.27 -7.58 21.05
N SER A 24 1.85 -8.10 19.88
CA SER A 24 1.08 -9.33 19.79
C SER A 24 1.84 -10.56 20.31
N LEU A 25 3.15 -10.65 20.04
CA LEU A 25 3.99 -11.72 20.58
C LEU A 25 4.11 -11.64 22.11
N PHE A 26 4.25 -10.44 22.69
CA PHE A 26 4.26 -10.26 24.13
C PHE A 26 2.94 -10.68 24.79
N GLN A 27 1.80 -10.35 24.19
CA GLN A 27 0.50 -10.82 24.69
C GLN A 27 0.42 -12.36 24.67
N ASN A 28 0.88 -13.00 23.60
CA ASN A 28 0.87 -14.45 23.49
C ASN A 28 1.74 -15.13 24.56
N MET A 29 2.86 -14.53 24.94
CA MET A 29 3.67 -14.99 26.07
C MET A 29 2.89 -14.90 27.40
N GLY A 30 2.04 -13.91 27.58
CA GLY A 30 1.15 -13.79 28.74
C GLY A 30 0.18 -14.96 28.84
N TYR A 31 -0.50 -15.33 27.76
CA TYR A 31 -1.39 -16.50 27.72
C TYR A 31 -0.67 -17.79 28.04
N SER A 32 0.54 -17.99 27.49
CA SER A 32 1.36 -19.19 27.76
C SER A 32 1.70 -19.33 29.24
N LYS A 33 1.96 -18.21 29.94
CA LYS A 33 2.17 -18.21 31.41
C LYS A 33 0.91 -18.64 32.13
N VAL A 34 -0.25 -18.07 31.79
CA VAL A 34 -1.53 -18.43 32.40
C VAL A 34 -1.82 -19.91 32.26
N ILE A 35 -1.65 -20.48 31.06
CA ILE A 35 -1.83 -21.91 30.79
C ILE A 35 -0.91 -22.76 31.68
N ASN A 36 0.38 -22.40 31.78
CA ASN A 36 1.34 -23.11 32.62
C ASN A 36 0.96 -23.07 34.10
N TYR A 37 0.63 -21.89 34.63
CA TYR A 37 0.28 -21.73 36.03
C TYR A 37 -1.08 -22.37 36.37
N SER A 38 -2.03 -22.38 35.48
CA SER A 38 -3.28 -23.14 35.62
C SER A 38 -2.99 -24.64 35.73
N GLY A 39 -2.00 -25.16 34.98
CA GLY A 39 -1.49 -26.52 35.13
C GLY A 39 -0.83 -26.80 36.46
N ILE A 40 -0.08 -25.82 37.01
CA ILE A 40 0.50 -25.90 38.37
C ILE A 40 -0.58 -25.95 39.41
N VAL A 41 -1.63 -25.14 39.30
CA VAL A 41 -2.80 -25.19 40.24
C VAL A 41 -3.48 -26.54 40.19
N ARG A 42 -3.73 -27.09 38.98
CA ARG A 42 -4.33 -28.42 38.83
C ARG A 42 -3.52 -29.53 39.52
N GLY A 43 -2.22 -29.57 39.23
CA GLY A 43 -1.33 -30.61 39.79
C GLY A 43 -1.06 -30.35 41.30
N GLY A 44 -0.86 -29.10 41.68
CA GLY A 44 -0.62 -28.73 43.09
C GLY A 44 -1.78 -29.02 43.99
N ALA A 45 -3.03 -28.79 43.54
CA ALA A 45 -4.21 -29.10 44.34
C ALA A 45 -4.36 -30.61 44.58
N GLN A 46 -4.06 -31.45 43.58
CA GLN A 46 -4.02 -32.91 43.72
C GLN A 46 -2.94 -33.36 44.69
N LEU A 47 -1.74 -32.71 44.64
CA LEU A 47 -0.65 -33.00 45.54
C LEU A 47 -1.04 -32.65 46.99
N ALA A 48 -1.58 -31.43 47.21
CA ALA A 48 -2.02 -30.98 48.55
C ALA A 48 -3.04 -31.97 49.16
N VAL A 49 -4.04 -32.39 48.40
CA VAL A 49 -5.03 -33.39 48.89
C VAL A 49 -4.37 -34.72 49.23
N LYS A 50 -3.44 -35.19 48.42
CA LYS A 50 -2.73 -36.44 48.67
C LYS A 50 -1.90 -36.34 49.96
N GLU A 51 -1.17 -35.26 50.17
CA GLU A 51 -0.37 -35.03 51.39
C GLU A 51 -1.25 -34.96 52.63
N GLU A 52 -2.31 -34.17 52.58
CA GLU A 52 -3.27 -34.03 53.67
C GLU A 52 -3.92 -35.40 54.06
N LEU A 53 -4.32 -36.21 53.10
CA LEU A 53 -4.90 -37.53 53.34
C LEU A 53 -3.88 -38.52 53.96
N ASN A 54 -2.59 -38.30 53.73
CA ASN A 54 -1.49 -39.04 54.35
C ASN A 54 -1.06 -38.50 55.72
N GLY A 55 -1.63 -37.41 56.16
CA GLY A 55 -1.29 -36.74 57.44
C GLY A 55 -0.09 -35.80 57.34
N GLU A 56 0.31 -35.44 56.15
CA GLU A 56 1.35 -34.43 55.87
C GLU A 56 0.65 -33.12 55.52
N HIS A 57 1.00 -32.02 56.17
CA HIS A 57 0.41 -30.69 55.94
C HIS A 57 1.45 -29.77 55.31
N ASP A 58 1.23 -29.28 54.07
CA ASP A 58 2.06 -28.29 53.40
C ASP A 58 1.34 -26.94 53.23
N GLU A 59 1.47 -26.10 54.24
CA GLU A 59 0.89 -24.75 54.26
C GLU A 59 1.47 -23.87 53.13
N GLN A 60 2.76 -24.07 52.75
CA GLN A 60 3.41 -23.28 51.69
C GLN A 60 2.84 -23.60 50.32
N LEU A 61 2.50 -24.86 50.08
CA LEU A 61 1.85 -25.28 48.83
C LEU A 61 0.43 -24.66 48.73
N ILE A 62 -0.35 -24.73 49.83
CA ILE A 62 -1.71 -24.14 49.87
C ILE A 62 -1.65 -22.63 49.62
N LEU A 63 -0.75 -21.90 50.29
CA LEU A 63 -0.57 -20.47 50.11
C LEU A 63 -0.14 -20.12 48.66
N LYS A 64 0.77 -20.91 48.09
CA LYS A 64 1.19 -20.73 46.70
C LYS A 64 0.02 -20.88 45.71
N LEU A 65 -0.85 -21.87 45.91
CA LEU A 65 -2.04 -22.08 45.09
C LEU A 65 -3.04 -20.95 45.24
N ASP A 66 -3.26 -20.46 46.44
CA ASP A 66 -4.10 -19.28 46.73
C ASP A 66 -3.59 -18.04 45.97
N ASN A 67 -2.30 -17.78 46.02
CA ASN A 67 -1.69 -16.63 45.32
C ASN A 67 -1.82 -16.74 43.79
N ILE A 68 -1.59 -17.94 43.23
CA ILE A 68 -1.75 -18.17 41.80
C ILE A 68 -3.20 -17.97 41.36
N LEU A 69 -4.18 -18.54 42.11
CA LEU A 69 -5.59 -18.40 41.80
C LEU A 69 -6.05 -16.93 41.89
N HIS A 70 -5.57 -16.19 42.88
CA HIS A 70 -5.83 -14.75 43.01
C HIS A 70 -5.26 -13.98 41.81
N GLU A 71 -4.00 -14.27 41.39
CA GLU A 71 -3.38 -13.56 40.27
C GLU A 71 -4.02 -13.93 38.94
N LEU A 72 -4.46 -15.18 38.71
CA LEU A 72 -5.26 -15.56 37.55
C LEU A 72 -6.55 -14.75 37.42
N GLN A 73 -7.18 -14.38 38.55
CA GLN A 73 -8.41 -13.61 38.55
C GLN A 73 -8.18 -12.11 38.39
N THR A 74 -7.16 -11.56 39.04
CA THR A 74 -6.92 -10.12 39.10
C THR A 74 -5.92 -9.61 38.06
N GLY A 75 -4.97 -10.44 37.67
CA GLY A 75 -3.78 -10.05 36.90
C GLY A 75 -2.71 -9.34 37.72
N GLU A 76 -2.85 -9.32 39.06
CA GLU A 76 -1.97 -8.63 40.00
C GLU A 76 -1.32 -9.63 40.97
N GLY A 77 0.00 -9.74 40.95
CA GLY A 77 0.74 -10.64 41.83
C GLY A 77 2.22 -10.79 41.43
N GLU A 78 2.88 -11.79 42.01
CA GLU A 78 4.34 -12.00 41.85
C GLU A 78 4.74 -12.85 40.63
N TYR A 79 3.76 -13.60 40.06
CA TYR A 79 4.03 -14.52 38.94
C TYR A 79 3.98 -13.83 37.56
N GLY A 80 3.49 -12.59 37.50
CA GLY A 80 3.37 -11.80 36.25
C GLY A 80 2.37 -12.44 35.28
N LEU A 81 1.24 -12.90 35.81
CA LEU A 81 0.14 -13.45 35.02
C LEU A 81 -0.72 -12.31 34.49
N ILE A 82 -1.28 -12.53 33.32
CA ILE A 82 -2.29 -11.63 32.77
C ILE A 82 -3.69 -12.15 33.13
N ARG A 83 -4.63 -11.24 33.36
CA ARG A 83 -6.03 -11.60 33.41
C ARG A 83 -6.54 -11.92 32.00
N ILE A 84 -7.21 -13.06 31.86
CA ILE A 84 -7.90 -13.40 30.60
C ILE A 84 -9.32 -12.85 30.66
N ASP A 85 -9.63 -11.91 29.80
CA ASP A 85 -10.92 -11.20 29.73
C ASP A 85 -11.90 -11.97 28.80
N ASP A 86 -12.17 -13.24 29.14
CA ASP A 86 -13.13 -14.12 28.48
C ASP A 86 -14.16 -14.60 29.49
N ASP A 87 -15.43 -14.39 29.21
CA ASP A 87 -16.52 -14.68 30.14
C ASP A 87 -16.58 -16.15 30.56
N SER A 88 -16.28 -17.07 29.62
CA SER A 88 -16.27 -18.50 29.88
C SER A 88 -15.12 -18.88 30.80
N TYR A 89 -13.93 -18.33 30.55
CA TYR A 89 -12.74 -18.55 31.35
C TYR A 89 -12.95 -18.02 32.79
N GLN A 90 -13.43 -16.77 32.94
CA GLN A 90 -13.68 -16.16 34.25
C GLN A 90 -14.71 -16.94 35.08
N LYS A 91 -15.80 -17.37 34.44
CA LYS A 91 -16.79 -18.23 35.12
C LYS A 91 -16.20 -19.54 35.60
N GLN A 92 -15.38 -20.20 34.77
CA GLN A 92 -14.72 -21.46 35.14
C GLN A 92 -13.71 -21.25 36.28
N LEU A 93 -13.03 -20.13 36.33
CA LEU A 93 -12.11 -19.75 37.40
C LEU A 93 -12.88 -19.51 38.71
N ASP A 94 -14.00 -18.79 38.65
CA ASP A 94 -14.86 -18.55 39.80
C ASP A 94 -15.41 -19.88 40.38
N ASP A 95 -15.94 -20.77 39.54
CA ASP A 95 -16.41 -22.09 39.90
C ASP A 95 -15.29 -22.92 40.58
N MET A 96 -14.09 -22.85 40.05
CA MET A 96 -12.91 -23.55 40.57
C MET A 96 -12.45 -22.98 41.91
N GLN A 97 -12.51 -21.66 42.12
CA GLN A 97 -12.22 -21.02 43.41
C GLN A 97 -13.21 -21.43 44.49
N VAL A 98 -14.49 -21.52 44.17
CA VAL A 98 -15.51 -22.04 45.11
C VAL A 98 -15.15 -23.47 45.52
N THR A 99 -14.84 -24.35 44.60
CA THR A 99 -14.45 -25.73 44.89
C THR A 99 -13.15 -25.79 45.72
N TRP A 100 -12.17 -24.94 45.43
CA TRP A 100 -10.95 -24.81 46.24
C TRP A 100 -11.21 -24.39 47.66
N HIS A 101 -12.09 -23.43 47.90
CA HIS A 101 -12.51 -23.03 49.26
C HIS A 101 -13.20 -24.17 50.02
N LEU A 102 -14.08 -24.95 49.36
CA LEU A 102 -14.69 -26.11 49.96
C LEU A 102 -13.67 -27.21 50.32
N MET A 103 -12.66 -27.41 49.44
CA MET A 103 -11.57 -28.35 49.72
C MET A 103 -10.77 -27.93 50.96
N LYS A 104 -10.42 -26.65 51.09
CA LYS A 104 -9.71 -26.13 52.29
C LYS A 104 -10.54 -26.29 53.55
N ASP A 105 -11.87 -26.11 53.49
CA ASP A 105 -12.76 -26.38 54.64
C ASP A 105 -12.70 -27.85 55.05
N LYS A 106 -12.70 -28.80 54.09
CA LYS A 106 -12.60 -30.25 54.41
C LYS A 106 -11.21 -30.66 54.92
N ILE A 107 -10.15 -30.05 54.49
CA ILE A 107 -8.80 -30.23 55.01
C ILE A 107 -8.75 -29.94 56.52
N ASN A 108 -9.44 -28.89 56.97
CA ASN A 108 -9.50 -28.50 58.40
C ASN A 108 -10.33 -29.50 59.25
N HIS A 109 -11.06 -30.45 58.66
CA HIS A 109 -11.96 -31.38 59.37
C HIS A 109 -11.63 -32.85 59.02
N LEU A 110 -10.38 -33.20 58.72
CA LEU A 110 -9.96 -34.56 58.31
C LEU A 110 -10.00 -35.61 59.38
N ASP A 111 -10.32 -35.26 60.62
CA ASP A 111 -10.63 -36.18 61.72
C ASP A 111 -11.91 -37.00 61.47
N GLN A 112 -12.81 -36.49 60.59
CA GLN A 112 -14.06 -37.17 60.24
C GLN A 112 -13.88 -37.95 58.92
N GLN A 113 -14.27 -39.26 58.90
CA GLN A 113 -14.17 -40.08 57.70
C GLN A 113 -14.98 -39.51 56.54
N GLN A 114 -16.15 -38.92 56.82
CA GLN A 114 -16.98 -38.27 55.79
C GLN A 114 -16.26 -37.12 55.11
N ALA A 115 -15.51 -36.26 55.85
CA ALA A 115 -14.74 -35.14 55.28
C ALA A 115 -13.63 -35.64 54.36
N ARG A 116 -13.03 -36.78 54.64
CA ARG A 116 -12.01 -37.43 53.76
C ARG A 116 -12.60 -37.87 52.43
N ASP A 117 -13.77 -38.54 52.44
CA ASP A 117 -14.44 -39.00 51.25
C ASP A 117 -14.94 -37.82 50.37
N GLU A 118 -15.46 -36.78 51.02
CA GLU A 118 -15.87 -35.54 50.36
C GLU A 118 -14.69 -34.80 49.76
N LEU A 119 -13.57 -34.68 50.49
CA LEU A 119 -12.33 -34.07 49.97
C LEU A 119 -11.80 -34.77 48.71
N TYR A 120 -11.80 -36.12 48.71
CA TYR A 120 -11.41 -36.86 47.54
C TYR A 120 -12.33 -36.57 46.36
N THR A 121 -13.64 -36.52 46.55
CA THR A 121 -14.61 -36.21 45.48
C THR A 121 -14.40 -34.76 44.96
N LEU A 122 -14.29 -33.76 45.84
CA LEU A 122 -14.02 -32.37 45.49
C LEU A 122 -12.71 -32.23 44.69
N SER A 123 -11.69 -33.04 45.04
CA SER A 123 -10.40 -32.99 44.30
C SER A 123 -10.54 -33.47 42.85
N GLN A 124 -11.41 -34.46 42.59
CA GLN A 124 -11.70 -34.92 41.20
C GLN A 124 -12.50 -33.84 40.43
N ASP A 125 -13.48 -33.23 41.09
CA ASP A 125 -14.24 -32.11 40.48
C ASP A 125 -13.34 -30.93 40.17
N PHE A 126 -12.46 -30.52 41.09
CA PHE A 126 -11.47 -29.47 40.90
C PHE A 126 -10.53 -29.77 39.73
N PHE A 127 -10.04 -30.98 39.66
CA PHE A 127 -9.20 -31.43 38.52
C PHE A 127 -9.92 -31.27 37.19
N THR A 128 -11.18 -31.69 37.13
CA THR A 128 -11.99 -31.58 35.89
C THR A 128 -12.28 -30.14 35.51
N GLN A 129 -12.56 -29.27 36.53
CA GLN A 129 -12.74 -27.83 36.34
C GLN A 129 -11.47 -27.18 35.84
N ALA A 130 -10.30 -27.51 36.43
CA ALA A 130 -9.01 -27.01 36.03
C ALA A 130 -8.64 -27.42 34.58
N ASP A 131 -8.93 -28.66 34.17
CA ASP A 131 -8.74 -29.11 32.79
C ASP A 131 -9.57 -28.30 31.78
N LYS A 132 -10.85 -28.06 32.11
CA LYS A 132 -11.71 -27.24 31.26
C LYS A 132 -11.17 -25.80 31.16
N MET A 133 -10.76 -25.23 32.29
CA MET A 133 -10.21 -23.87 32.33
C MET A 133 -8.92 -23.77 31.49
N VAL A 134 -8.00 -24.73 31.60
CA VAL A 134 -6.78 -24.79 30.77
C VAL A 134 -7.13 -24.87 29.29
N ALA A 135 -8.09 -25.75 28.93
CA ALA A 135 -8.53 -25.88 27.53
C ALA A 135 -9.14 -24.58 26.98
N THR A 136 -9.94 -23.88 27.80
CA THR A 136 -10.50 -22.58 27.45
C THR A 136 -9.41 -21.54 27.29
N ALA A 137 -8.44 -21.45 28.22
CA ALA A 137 -7.30 -20.54 28.12
C ALA A 137 -6.49 -20.75 26.84
N GLN A 138 -6.27 -22.03 26.47
CA GLN A 138 -5.60 -22.40 25.24
C GLN A 138 -6.40 -21.96 24.01
N SER A 139 -7.70 -22.21 23.98
CA SER A 139 -8.57 -21.80 22.87
C SER A 139 -8.57 -20.26 22.69
N VAL A 140 -8.64 -19.51 23.79
CA VAL A 140 -8.55 -18.05 23.75
C VAL A 140 -7.18 -17.58 23.23
N SER A 141 -6.08 -18.21 23.68
CA SER A 141 -4.74 -17.93 23.19
C SER A 141 -4.61 -18.18 21.68
N ASP A 142 -5.09 -19.33 21.20
CA ASP A 142 -5.03 -19.71 19.78
C ASP A 142 -5.86 -18.73 18.92
N GLN A 143 -7.04 -18.34 19.40
CA GLN A 143 -7.89 -17.36 18.75
C GLN A 143 -7.20 -15.97 18.64
N HIS A 144 -6.58 -15.51 19.71
CA HIS A 144 -5.82 -14.25 19.72
C HIS A 144 -4.64 -14.30 18.75
N LEU A 145 -3.90 -15.39 18.75
CA LEU A 145 -2.78 -15.60 17.81
C LEU A 145 -3.26 -15.57 16.36
N PHE A 146 -4.33 -16.31 16.06
CA PHE A 146 -4.92 -16.34 14.71
C PHE A 146 -5.38 -14.95 14.26
N ASN A 147 -6.11 -14.23 15.13
CA ASN A 147 -6.57 -12.87 14.83
C ASN A 147 -5.41 -11.91 14.59
N SER A 148 -4.34 -12.01 15.37
CA SER A 148 -3.14 -11.18 15.22
C SER A 148 -2.44 -11.43 13.90
N ILE A 149 -2.29 -12.68 13.51
CA ILE A 149 -1.71 -13.08 12.22
C ILE A 149 -2.58 -12.59 11.07
N ALA A 150 -3.90 -12.78 11.15
CA ALA A 150 -4.85 -12.31 10.14
C ALA A 150 -4.78 -10.79 9.95
N MET A 151 -4.78 -10.02 11.04
CA MET A 151 -4.64 -8.57 11.01
C MET A 151 -3.32 -8.13 10.38
N PHE A 152 -2.22 -8.81 10.67
CA PHE A 152 -0.92 -8.55 10.05
C PHE A 152 -0.95 -8.76 8.52
N PHE A 153 -1.55 -9.84 8.03
CA PHE A 153 -1.69 -10.07 6.60
C PHE A 153 -2.60 -9.04 5.92
N ILE A 154 -3.73 -8.67 6.54
CA ILE A 154 -4.60 -7.60 6.04
C ILE A 154 -3.82 -6.29 5.91
N TYR A 155 -3.03 -5.94 6.92
CA TYR A 155 -2.16 -4.76 6.88
C TYR A 155 -1.15 -4.81 5.71
N LEU A 156 -0.50 -5.96 5.48
CA LEU A 156 0.43 -6.15 4.35
C LEU A 156 -0.26 -5.97 2.99
N ILE A 157 -1.48 -6.49 2.83
CA ILE A 157 -2.25 -6.37 1.59
C ILE A 157 -2.60 -4.89 1.34
N ILE A 158 -3.09 -4.18 2.36
CA ILE A 158 -3.45 -2.77 2.25
C ILE A 158 -2.23 -1.92 1.89
N THR A 159 -1.12 -2.09 2.61
CA THR A 159 0.11 -1.32 2.36
C THR A 159 0.72 -1.63 1.01
N GLY A 160 0.71 -2.89 0.58
CA GLY A 160 1.15 -3.32 -0.75
C GLY A 160 0.29 -2.72 -1.86
N GLY A 161 -1.02 -2.69 -1.68
CA GLY A 161 -1.97 -2.05 -2.62
C GLY A 161 -1.74 -0.55 -2.76
N VAL A 162 -1.58 0.16 -1.63
CA VAL A 162 -1.26 1.60 -1.63
C VAL A 162 0.08 1.87 -2.33
N PHE A 163 1.09 1.04 -2.07
CA PHE A 163 2.39 1.16 -2.73
C PHE A 163 2.30 0.95 -4.25
N ALA A 164 1.60 -0.10 -4.69
CA ALA A 164 1.41 -0.40 -6.11
C ALA A 164 0.65 0.74 -6.82
N PHE A 165 -0.39 1.28 -6.19
CA PHE A 165 -1.13 2.44 -6.70
C PHE A 165 -0.22 3.67 -6.83
N TRP A 166 0.52 4.00 -5.78
CA TRP A 166 1.46 5.13 -5.79
C TRP A 166 2.55 4.96 -6.86
N TYR A 167 3.12 3.76 -6.99
CA TYR A 167 4.13 3.46 -7.99
C TYR A 167 3.60 3.66 -9.42
N ARG A 168 2.40 3.14 -9.70
CA ARG A 168 1.74 3.34 -11.01
C ARG A 168 1.42 4.81 -11.28
N TYR A 169 0.96 5.54 -10.27
CA TYR A 169 0.71 6.98 -10.39
C TYR A 169 2.00 7.76 -10.72
N LYS A 170 3.09 7.44 -10.03
CA LYS A 170 4.41 8.03 -10.30
C LYS A 170 4.92 7.71 -11.69
N GLN A 171 4.79 6.47 -12.14
CA GLN A 171 5.18 6.06 -13.49
C GLN A 171 4.42 6.86 -14.56
N LYS A 172 3.12 7.04 -14.42
CA LYS A 172 2.33 7.87 -15.34
C LYS A 172 2.80 9.33 -15.36
N GLN A 173 3.10 9.92 -14.21
CA GLN A 173 3.62 11.30 -14.15
C GLN A 173 5.00 11.45 -14.82
N ILE A 174 5.89 10.49 -14.59
CA ILE A 174 7.21 10.49 -15.23
C ILE A 174 7.07 10.36 -16.74
N GLN A 175 6.21 9.46 -17.21
CA GLN A 175 5.93 9.31 -18.65
C GLN A 175 5.41 10.59 -19.25
N GLN A 176 4.41 11.25 -18.66
CA GLN A 176 3.87 12.52 -19.18
C GLN A 176 4.95 13.62 -19.29
N VAL A 177 5.84 13.74 -18.31
CA VAL A 177 6.94 14.73 -18.33
C VAL A 177 8.03 14.35 -19.33
N MET A 178 8.26 13.06 -19.57
CA MET A 178 9.28 12.57 -20.51
C MET A 178 8.82 12.54 -21.97
N TYR A 179 7.51 12.49 -22.21
CA TYR A 179 6.96 12.27 -23.55
C TYR A 179 6.26 13.49 -24.17
N THR A 180 5.99 14.54 -23.39
CA THR A 180 5.26 15.71 -23.88
C THR A 180 6.01 17.01 -23.62
N ASP A 181 5.89 17.97 -24.54
CA ASP A 181 6.31 19.35 -24.36
C ASP A 181 5.38 20.06 -23.36
N LYS A 182 5.95 20.70 -22.34
CA LYS A 182 5.18 21.30 -21.22
C LYS A 182 4.32 22.48 -21.61
N LEU A 183 4.72 23.24 -22.64
CA LEU A 183 3.99 24.41 -23.07
C LEU A 183 2.82 24.05 -23.98
N THR A 184 3.08 23.19 -24.95
CA THR A 184 2.11 22.88 -26.00
C THR A 184 1.32 21.60 -25.74
N GLY A 185 1.84 20.68 -24.88
CA GLY A 185 1.25 19.37 -24.63
C GLY A 185 1.33 18.41 -25.83
N LEU A 186 2.05 18.78 -26.90
CA LEU A 186 2.39 17.86 -27.98
C LEU A 186 3.45 16.84 -27.55
N TYR A 187 3.67 15.80 -28.31
CA TYR A 187 4.83 14.94 -28.09
C TYR A 187 6.13 15.78 -28.16
N ASN A 188 7.14 15.41 -27.38
CA ASN A 188 8.50 15.88 -27.65
C ASN A 188 9.16 15.02 -28.74
N GLY A 189 10.34 15.40 -29.22
CA GLY A 189 11.02 14.72 -30.31
C GLY A 189 11.22 13.20 -30.03
N ALA A 190 11.66 12.83 -28.82
CA ALA A 190 11.90 11.42 -28.46
C ALA A 190 10.61 10.58 -28.43
N ALA A 191 9.52 11.15 -27.93
CA ALA A 191 8.21 10.48 -27.93
C ALA A 191 7.63 10.37 -29.34
N PHE A 192 7.85 11.37 -30.16
CA PHE A 192 7.39 11.39 -31.54
C PHE A 192 8.04 10.26 -32.38
N GLU A 193 9.34 10.04 -32.23
CA GLU A 193 10.04 8.91 -32.87
C GLU A 193 9.37 7.58 -32.55
N ILE A 194 9.10 7.32 -31.26
CA ILE A 194 8.46 6.10 -30.79
C ILE A 194 7.04 5.96 -31.38
N GLU A 195 6.30 7.06 -31.44
CA GLU A 195 4.91 7.05 -31.91
C GLU A 195 4.82 6.84 -33.43
N VAL A 196 5.69 7.51 -34.19
CA VAL A 196 5.79 7.32 -35.64
C VAL A 196 6.23 5.90 -35.98
N GLN A 197 7.16 5.31 -35.21
CA GLN A 197 7.59 3.92 -35.42
C GLN A 197 6.43 2.93 -35.28
N LYS A 198 5.56 3.09 -34.30
CA LYS A 198 4.37 2.25 -34.13
C LYS A 198 3.39 2.34 -35.31
N HIS A 199 3.22 3.54 -35.86
CA HIS A 199 2.32 3.77 -36.99
C HIS A 199 2.96 3.32 -38.30
N SER A 200 4.28 3.39 -38.45
CA SER A 200 5.01 3.00 -39.66
C SER A 200 4.93 1.51 -39.95
N GLU A 201 4.80 0.67 -38.91
CA GLU A 201 4.65 -0.79 -39.10
C GLU A 201 3.30 -1.18 -39.72
N SER A 202 2.27 -0.34 -39.62
CA SER A 202 0.91 -0.68 -40.09
C SER A 202 0.44 0.02 -41.36
N ALA A 203 1.04 1.15 -41.82
CA ALA A 203 0.51 1.97 -42.91
C ALA A 203 1.59 2.74 -43.70
N MET A 204 2.72 2.14 -44.04
CA MET A 204 3.92 2.83 -44.55
C MET A 204 3.86 3.47 -45.94
N THR A 205 2.92 3.13 -46.82
CA THR A 205 3.07 3.46 -48.25
C THR A 205 2.50 4.81 -48.68
N GLU A 206 1.75 5.48 -47.82
CA GLU A 206 1.06 6.75 -48.12
C GLU A 206 1.22 7.82 -47.03
N SER A 207 2.29 7.79 -46.24
CA SER A 207 2.50 8.75 -45.17
C SER A 207 3.63 9.73 -45.45
N VAL A 208 3.55 10.90 -44.84
CA VAL A 208 4.54 11.97 -44.94
C VAL A 208 4.95 12.45 -43.57
N LEU A 209 6.23 12.65 -43.38
CA LEU A 209 6.79 13.37 -42.24
C LEU A 209 7.05 14.81 -42.70
N ILE A 210 6.45 15.77 -41.97
CA ILE A 210 6.60 17.18 -42.24
C ILE A 210 7.33 17.79 -41.08
N TYR A 211 8.39 18.51 -41.34
CA TYR A 211 9.06 19.42 -40.43
C TYR A 211 8.66 20.84 -40.79
N PHE A 212 8.45 21.68 -39.78
CA PHE A 212 8.40 23.11 -40.03
C PHE A 212 8.91 23.91 -38.83
N ASP A 213 9.39 25.08 -39.15
CA ASP A 213 9.96 26.05 -38.25
C ASP A 213 9.27 27.40 -38.43
N LEU A 214 9.11 28.14 -37.36
CA LEU A 214 8.55 29.50 -37.38
C LEU A 214 9.68 30.49 -37.63
N ASP A 215 9.67 31.11 -38.81
CA ASP A 215 10.71 32.05 -39.20
C ASP A 215 10.74 33.25 -38.26
N ASP A 216 11.96 33.69 -37.95
CA ASP A 216 12.19 34.89 -37.10
C ASP A 216 11.48 34.86 -35.73
N PHE A 217 11.17 33.68 -35.15
CA PHE A 217 10.49 33.58 -33.85
C PHE A 217 11.19 34.32 -32.72
N LYS A 218 12.53 34.39 -32.76
CA LYS A 218 13.30 35.17 -31.79
C LYS A 218 13.01 36.69 -31.90
N TYR A 219 12.89 37.20 -33.11
CA TYR A 219 12.53 38.62 -33.37
C TYR A 219 11.09 38.88 -32.93
N LEU A 220 10.20 37.97 -33.17
CA LEU A 220 8.79 38.03 -32.76
C LEU A 220 8.68 38.10 -31.21
N ASN A 221 9.41 37.25 -30.49
CA ASN A 221 9.50 37.31 -29.05
C ASN A 221 10.09 38.62 -28.51
N ALA A 222 11.08 39.16 -29.22
CA ALA A 222 11.68 40.47 -28.83
C ALA A 222 10.72 41.63 -29.03
N THR A 223 9.86 41.58 -30.05
CA THR A 223 8.91 42.61 -30.41
C THR A 223 7.65 42.59 -29.57
N TYR A 224 7.04 41.39 -29.40
CA TYR A 224 5.72 41.23 -28.78
C TYR A 224 5.79 40.60 -27.39
N GLY A 225 6.96 40.14 -26.96
CA GLY A 225 7.19 39.51 -25.67
C GLY A 225 6.98 37.98 -25.67
N TYR A 226 7.60 37.31 -24.68
CA TYR A 226 7.56 35.83 -24.55
C TYR A 226 6.16 35.26 -24.31
N LEU A 227 5.26 36.02 -23.67
CA LEU A 227 3.87 35.57 -23.48
C LEU A 227 3.15 35.42 -24.80
N PHE A 228 3.34 36.37 -25.71
CA PHE A 228 2.79 36.36 -27.04
C PHE A 228 3.34 35.18 -27.86
N GLY A 229 4.65 34.97 -27.86
CA GLY A 229 5.25 33.83 -28.51
C GLY A 229 4.75 32.48 -27.96
N ASN A 230 4.55 32.38 -26.64
CA ASN A 230 3.99 31.20 -26.04
C ASN A 230 2.52 30.96 -26.47
N GLN A 231 1.69 31.99 -26.58
CA GLN A 231 0.32 31.86 -27.10
C GLN A 231 0.32 31.41 -28.55
N MET A 232 1.23 31.89 -29.35
CA MET A 232 1.40 31.46 -30.74
C MET A 232 1.78 29.97 -30.84
N LEU A 233 2.74 29.52 -30.04
CA LEU A 233 3.13 28.09 -30.00
C LEU A 233 1.97 27.21 -29.55
N ILE A 234 1.13 27.68 -28.63
CA ILE A 234 -0.08 26.95 -28.19
C ILE A 234 -1.12 26.91 -29.30
N ALA A 235 -1.34 28.01 -30.02
CA ALA A 235 -2.25 28.06 -31.17
C ALA A 235 -1.82 27.12 -32.29
N ILE A 236 -0.53 27.10 -32.60
CA ILE A 236 0.06 26.14 -33.55
C ILE A 236 -0.20 24.70 -33.10
N ALA A 237 0.08 24.39 -31.83
CA ALA A 237 -0.12 23.04 -31.30
C ALA A 237 -1.58 22.59 -31.36
N LYS A 238 -2.53 23.50 -31.17
CA LYS A 238 -3.96 23.25 -31.35
C LYS A 238 -4.28 22.89 -32.81
N ALA A 239 -3.80 23.71 -33.75
CA ALA A 239 -3.95 23.44 -35.17
C ALA A 239 -3.41 22.09 -35.58
N LEU A 240 -2.22 21.70 -35.09
CA LEU A 240 -1.61 20.43 -35.39
C LEU A 240 -2.44 19.25 -34.91
N ARG A 241 -3.00 19.31 -33.70
CA ARG A 241 -3.89 18.25 -33.19
C ARG A 241 -5.16 18.12 -34.03
N GLU A 242 -5.76 19.24 -34.40
CA GLU A 242 -6.95 19.25 -35.25
C GLU A 242 -6.65 18.71 -36.65
N PHE A 243 -5.49 19.07 -37.21
CA PHE A 243 -5.04 18.63 -38.53
C PHE A 243 -4.83 17.11 -38.62
N VAL A 244 -4.14 16.53 -37.63
CA VAL A 244 -3.90 15.08 -37.64
C VAL A 244 -5.12 14.26 -37.24
N ASP A 245 -6.10 14.84 -36.50
CA ASP A 245 -7.40 14.25 -36.13
C ASP A 245 -7.30 12.78 -35.68
N GLY A 246 -6.31 12.45 -34.87
CA GLY A 246 -6.06 11.09 -34.36
C GLY A 246 -5.53 10.08 -35.40
N ARG A 247 -5.37 10.48 -36.66
CA ARG A 247 -4.85 9.63 -37.77
C ARG A 247 -3.36 9.84 -38.05
N GLY A 248 -2.73 10.65 -37.23
CA GLY A 248 -1.31 10.97 -37.30
C GLY A 248 -0.76 11.34 -35.95
N SER A 249 0.47 11.86 -35.93
CA SER A 249 1.15 12.31 -34.72
C SER A 249 1.80 13.67 -34.95
N CYS A 250 1.88 14.49 -33.90
CA CYS A 250 2.53 15.77 -33.95
C CYS A 250 3.38 16.02 -32.71
N ALA A 251 4.51 16.71 -32.89
CA ALA A 251 5.46 16.99 -31.83
C ALA A 251 6.01 18.40 -31.93
N ARG A 252 6.46 18.91 -30.79
CA ARG A 252 7.36 20.04 -30.70
C ARG A 252 8.75 19.56 -30.33
N ASN A 253 9.71 19.73 -31.22
CA ASN A 253 11.06 19.20 -31.00
C ASN A 253 11.90 20.15 -30.15
N SER A 254 11.90 21.44 -30.48
CA SER A 254 12.61 22.49 -29.74
C SER A 254 12.03 23.86 -30.09
N ASN A 255 12.18 24.83 -29.21
CA ASN A 255 11.79 26.23 -29.39
C ASN A 255 10.54 26.46 -30.26
N ASP A 256 10.72 26.62 -31.55
CA ASP A 256 9.78 26.96 -32.61
C ASP A 256 9.63 25.86 -33.69
N CYS A 257 10.31 24.72 -33.49
CA CYS A 257 10.35 23.60 -34.44
C CYS A 257 9.30 22.54 -34.13
N PHE A 258 8.57 22.11 -35.14
CA PHE A 258 7.50 21.12 -35.05
C PHE A 258 7.66 20.01 -36.06
N PHE A 259 7.20 18.82 -35.69
CA PHE A 259 7.05 17.67 -36.57
C PHE A 259 5.60 17.23 -36.67
N VAL A 260 5.19 16.84 -37.87
CA VAL A 260 3.86 16.27 -38.14
C VAL A 260 4.04 14.99 -38.99
N PHE A 261 3.46 13.91 -38.49
CA PHE A 261 3.35 12.66 -39.27
C PHE A 261 1.87 12.48 -39.62
N THR A 262 1.56 12.35 -40.89
CA THR A 262 0.21 12.24 -41.39
C THR A 262 0.14 11.51 -42.73
N GLN A 263 -1.09 11.24 -43.19
CA GLN A 263 -1.32 10.66 -44.50
C GLN A 263 -0.90 11.68 -45.60
N TYR A 264 -0.22 11.19 -46.63
CA TYR A 264 0.20 12.03 -47.73
C TYR A 264 -0.96 12.34 -48.69
N HIS A 265 -1.11 13.58 -49.07
CA HIS A 265 -1.91 14.04 -50.20
C HIS A 265 -1.22 15.26 -50.87
N LYS A 266 -1.59 15.53 -52.12
CA LYS A 266 -0.87 16.53 -52.96
C LYS A 266 -0.75 17.91 -52.31
N ASN A 267 -1.74 18.33 -51.52
CA ASN A 267 -1.81 19.67 -50.93
C ASN A 267 -1.52 19.68 -49.42
N VAL A 268 -1.00 18.61 -48.86
CA VAL A 268 -0.84 18.42 -47.42
C VAL A 268 -0.16 19.59 -46.67
N ILE A 269 0.91 20.16 -47.28
CA ILE A 269 1.62 21.31 -46.73
C ILE A 269 0.77 22.57 -46.77
N HIS A 270 0.05 22.80 -47.86
CA HIS A 270 -0.82 23.95 -48.04
C HIS A 270 -1.99 23.92 -47.00
N ASP A 271 -2.59 22.76 -46.86
CA ASP A 271 -3.70 22.57 -45.95
C ASP A 271 -3.25 22.68 -44.46
N LEU A 272 -2.06 22.14 -44.15
CA LEU A 272 -1.43 22.33 -42.83
C LEU A 272 -1.14 23.81 -42.54
N LYS A 273 -0.53 24.54 -43.49
CA LYS A 273 -0.26 25.97 -43.35
C LYS A 273 -1.55 26.78 -43.13
N THR A 274 -2.57 26.46 -43.91
CA THR A 274 -3.88 27.12 -43.78
C THR A 274 -4.50 26.87 -42.40
N CYS A 275 -4.47 25.64 -41.91
CA CYS A 275 -4.95 25.28 -40.57
C CYS A 275 -4.20 26.04 -39.47
N ILE A 276 -2.85 26.11 -39.56
CA ILE A 276 -2.02 26.84 -38.59
C ILE A 276 -2.40 28.33 -38.58
N ILE A 277 -2.42 28.98 -39.74
CA ILE A 277 -2.74 30.43 -39.85
C ILE A 277 -4.14 30.69 -39.31
N GLN A 278 -5.12 29.85 -39.63
CA GLN A 278 -6.49 30.05 -39.14
C GLN A 278 -6.56 29.93 -37.62
N SER A 279 -5.84 28.97 -37.01
CA SER A 279 -5.80 28.79 -35.56
C SER A 279 -5.12 30.00 -34.88
N ILE A 280 -4.03 30.50 -35.43
CA ILE A 280 -3.35 31.70 -34.92
C ILE A 280 -4.31 32.88 -34.96
N LYS A 281 -5.02 33.12 -36.07
CA LYS A 281 -6.00 34.23 -36.19
C LYS A 281 -7.16 34.09 -35.19
N ASN A 282 -7.56 32.90 -34.85
CA ASN A 282 -8.64 32.67 -33.90
C ASN A 282 -8.23 32.88 -32.43
N GLU A 283 -6.98 32.56 -32.10
CA GLU A 283 -6.49 32.56 -30.70
C GLU A 283 -5.74 33.84 -30.33
N ILE A 284 -5.29 34.63 -31.32
CA ILE A 284 -4.51 35.83 -31.12
C ILE A 284 -5.27 37.03 -31.66
N GLU A 285 -5.55 38.02 -30.79
CA GLU A 285 -6.33 39.21 -31.10
C GLU A 285 -5.63 40.19 -32.10
N PHE A 286 -4.33 39.99 -32.34
CA PHE A 286 -3.55 40.86 -33.25
C PHE A 286 -3.50 40.25 -34.66
N ASP A 287 -3.81 41.04 -35.68
CA ASP A 287 -3.67 40.64 -37.07
C ASP A 287 -2.21 40.79 -37.54
N ILE A 288 -1.42 39.79 -37.21
CA ILE A 288 0.00 39.69 -37.65
C ILE A 288 0.18 38.54 -38.67
N SER A 289 -0.91 38.09 -39.26
CA SER A 289 -0.88 36.92 -40.16
C SER A 289 0.00 37.11 -41.40
N ASP A 290 0.19 38.32 -41.83
CA ASP A 290 1.02 38.67 -43.00
C ASP A 290 2.52 38.73 -42.68
N ASP A 291 2.86 38.87 -41.40
CA ASP A 291 4.26 38.93 -40.92
C ASP A 291 4.79 37.55 -40.47
N ILE A 292 3.93 36.54 -40.42
CA ILE A 292 4.31 35.20 -39.97
C ILE A 292 4.61 34.31 -41.15
N THR A 293 5.86 33.88 -41.26
CA THR A 293 6.29 32.89 -42.25
C THR A 293 6.76 31.61 -41.62
N PHE A 294 6.71 30.55 -42.38
CA PHE A 294 7.12 29.22 -41.96
C PHE A 294 8.00 28.59 -43.01
N THR A 295 9.09 28.00 -42.59
CA THR A 295 9.90 27.13 -43.44
C THR A 295 9.43 25.69 -43.26
N PHE A 296 9.11 25.01 -44.39
CA PHE A 296 8.63 23.62 -44.36
C PHE A 296 9.61 22.70 -45.08
N GLY A 297 9.92 21.57 -44.45
CA GLY A 297 10.52 20.41 -45.08
C GLY A 297 9.56 19.22 -45.05
N ALA A 298 9.55 18.40 -46.03
CA ALA A 298 8.69 17.23 -46.09
C ALA A 298 9.40 16.02 -46.66
N TYR A 299 9.30 14.89 -45.99
CA TYR A 299 9.87 13.63 -46.41
C TYR A 299 8.78 12.57 -46.56
N ARG A 300 8.63 12.02 -47.77
CA ARG A 300 7.70 10.91 -48.00
C ARG A 300 8.28 9.62 -47.46
N ILE A 301 7.57 8.94 -46.60
CA ILE A 301 8.07 7.77 -45.90
C ILE A 301 8.40 6.65 -46.89
N GLN A 302 9.59 6.07 -46.77
CA GLN A 302 10.09 4.94 -47.56
C GLN A 302 10.40 3.79 -46.61
N LYS A 303 10.25 2.56 -47.11
CA LYS A 303 10.71 1.36 -46.40
C LYS A 303 12.24 1.40 -46.30
N ASP A 304 12.75 0.89 -45.17
CA ASP A 304 14.18 0.70 -44.91
C ASP A 304 15.00 1.94 -44.53
N ILE A 305 14.36 3.05 -44.23
CA ILE A 305 15.04 4.24 -43.66
C ILE A 305 14.59 4.45 -42.23
N SER A 306 15.53 4.75 -41.34
CA SER A 306 15.19 5.05 -39.93
C SER A 306 14.39 6.35 -39.80
N ILE A 307 13.54 6.45 -38.81
CA ILE A 307 12.75 7.67 -38.56
C ILE A 307 13.66 8.84 -38.26
N GLN A 308 14.80 8.61 -37.62
CA GLN A 308 15.79 9.64 -37.34
C GLN A 308 16.41 10.19 -38.66
N ASP A 309 16.78 9.30 -39.58
CA ASP A 309 17.27 9.73 -40.91
C ASP A 309 16.17 10.45 -41.70
N MET A 310 14.89 10.05 -41.56
CA MET A 310 13.77 10.75 -42.18
C MET A 310 13.57 12.15 -41.59
N MET A 311 13.72 12.30 -40.27
CA MET A 311 13.65 13.60 -39.61
C MET A 311 14.79 14.52 -40.04
N GLU A 312 16.03 13.99 -40.15
CA GLU A 312 17.18 14.73 -40.63
C GLU A 312 17.05 15.10 -42.12
N ASN A 313 16.43 14.28 -42.95
CA ASN A 313 16.20 14.56 -44.38
C ASN A 313 14.99 15.52 -44.59
N ALA A 314 14.15 15.71 -43.60
CA ALA A 314 13.05 16.68 -43.64
C ALA A 314 13.46 18.10 -43.18
N LEU A 315 14.59 18.20 -42.48
CA LEU A 315 15.24 19.47 -42.09
C LEU A 315 15.95 20.11 -43.27
#